data_353a354a295c9f26eab1e8dd3e140033
#
_entry.id   353a354a295c9f26eab1e8dd3e140033
#
_cell.length_a   1.000
_cell.length_b   1.000
_cell.length_c   1.000
_cell.angle_alpha   90.00
_cell.angle_beta   90.00
_cell.angle_gamma   90.00
#
_symmetry.space_group_name_H-M   'P 1'
#
loop_
_entity.id
_entity.type
_entity.pdbx_description
1 polymer ?
#
loop_
_entity_poly.entity_id
_entity_poly.type
_entity_poly.pdbx_seq_one_letter_code
_entity_poly.pdbx_strand_id
1 'polypeptide(L)'
;MKRIQTCLILIGLLCISNLYATDNEKTETIRRLRQEFTKHINGTPVTAYTLQESLALIDAEGRFTDKRAEEELIIRNNYAAGTNMAHCIQINNLTRDCFERLQVIAESYRGKKNLDPQDNGVQTLLRGIAFYGKMENERNNDAPGRFHASCFATPRAAVKIYFALLDLMDRIETGEVKDSTALLAHQKLFDVGFQSWTQPYRHDETDKNVVSVERFRKHVWWVGGNALDYRPVLEAAVMMSSVPMIDVLAEV
;
A
#
# COMPACT_ATOMS: atom_id res chain seq x y z
N MET A 1 12.56 17.29 7.70
CA MET A 1 13.86 16.60 7.70
C MET A 1 14.24 16.00 9.07
N LYS A 2 14.31 16.74 10.18
CA LYS A 2 14.71 16.18 11.50
C LYS A 2 13.88 14.99 11.99
N ARG A 3 12.55 14.95 11.77
CA ARG A 3 11.67 13.87 12.24
C ARG A 3 11.83 12.55 11.46
N ILE A 4 12.22 12.61 10.19
CA ILE A 4 12.50 11.40 9.36
C ILE A 4 13.82 10.77 9.78
N GLN A 5 14.83 11.59 10.12
CA GLN A 5 16.09 11.12 10.67
C GLN A 5 15.91 10.40 12.02
N THR A 6 14.99 10.86 12.87
CA THR A 6 14.72 10.20 14.16
C THR A 6 14.09 8.82 13.97
N CYS A 7 13.16 8.64 13.03
CA CYS A 7 12.60 7.32 12.70
C CYS A 7 13.66 6.38 12.12
N LEU A 8 14.50 6.85 11.22
CA LEU A 8 15.58 6.04 10.63
C LEU A 8 16.65 5.66 11.69
N ILE A 9 16.96 6.54 12.62
CA ILE A 9 17.89 6.25 13.74
C ILE A 9 17.28 5.25 14.72
N LEU A 10 15.99 5.36 15.03
CA LEU A 10 15.29 4.38 15.87
C LEU A 10 15.25 2.99 15.22
N ILE A 11 15.00 2.93 13.91
CA ILE A 11 15.03 1.68 13.15
C ILE A 11 16.44 1.10 13.13
N GLY A 12 17.47 1.92 12.90
CA GLY A 12 18.86 1.45 12.91
C GLY A 12 19.31 0.92 14.29
N LEU A 13 18.90 1.56 15.38
CA LEU A 13 19.21 1.10 16.74
C LEU A 13 18.44 -0.18 17.13
N LEU A 14 17.20 -0.33 16.66
CA LEU A 14 16.40 -1.54 16.84
C LEU A 14 16.93 -2.73 16.02
N CYS A 15 17.48 -2.47 14.84
CA CYS A 15 18.04 -3.52 13.97
C CYS A 15 19.33 -4.13 14.52
N ILE A 16 20.19 -3.34 15.18
CA ILE A 16 21.46 -3.82 15.73
C ILE A 16 21.25 -4.76 16.94
N SER A 17 20.17 -4.58 17.71
CA SER A 17 19.83 -5.44 18.83
C SER A 17 19.09 -6.73 18.42
N ASN A 18 18.64 -6.85 17.20
CA ASN A 18 17.73 -7.92 16.75
C ASN A 18 18.39 -9.13 16.08
N LEU A 19 19.68 -9.13 15.84
CA LEU A 19 20.41 -10.29 15.28
C LEU A 19 20.32 -11.54 16.18
N TYR A 20 19.91 -11.39 17.43
CA TYR A 20 19.74 -12.47 18.42
C TYR A 20 18.37 -12.47 19.12
N ALA A 21 17.42 -11.67 18.63
CA ALA A 21 16.11 -11.58 19.26
C ALA A 21 15.29 -12.84 18.99
N THR A 22 14.54 -13.29 19.99
CA THR A 22 13.55 -14.35 19.85
C THR A 22 12.40 -13.90 18.94
N ASP A 23 11.65 -14.83 18.34
CA ASP A 23 10.49 -14.51 17.49
C ASP A 23 9.45 -13.65 18.23
N ASN A 24 9.32 -13.84 19.53
CA ASN A 24 8.44 -13.02 20.38
C ASN A 24 8.91 -11.56 20.49
N GLU A 25 10.22 -11.34 20.63
CA GLU A 25 10.80 -10.01 20.68
C GLU A 25 10.70 -9.29 19.35
N LYS A 26 10.90 -10.02 18.25
CA LYS A 26 10.71 -9.50 16.89
C LYS A 26 9.27 -9.06 16.66
N THR A 27 8.30 -9.89 17.03
CA THR A 27 6.87 -9.58 16.93
C THR A 27 6.50 -8.34 17.74
N GLU A 28 6.98 -8.23 18.97
CA GLU A 28 6.74 -7.05 19.80
C GLU A 28 7.38 -5.78 19.22
N THR A 29 8.57 -5.91 18.63
CA THR A 29 9.25 -4.81 17.95
C THR A 29 8.43 -4.33 16.75
N ILE A 30 7.90 -5.24 15.92
CA ILE A 30 7.04 -4.90 14.79
C ILE A 30 5.77 -4.21 15.28
N ARG A 31 5.15 -4.69 16.35
CA ARG A 31 3.97 -4.07 16.95
C ARG A 31 4.26 -2.62 17.37
N ARG A 32 5.40 -2.36 17.96
CA ARG A 32 5.84 -0.98 18.30
C ARG A 32 6.10 -0.15 17.06
N LEU A 33 6.74 -0.70 16.04
CA LEU A 33 6.93 -0.02 14.75
C LEU A 33 5.59 0.38 14.13
N ARG A 34 4.59 -0.51 14.10
CA ARG A 34 3.24 -0.20 13.60
C ARG A 34 2.63 0.99 14.37
N GLN A 35 2.74 1.00 15.68
CA GLN A 35 2.24 2.11 16.50
C GLN A 35 2.95 3.44 16.19
N GLU A 36 4.27 3.42 16.02
CA GLU A 36 5.02 4.63 15.65
C GLU A 36 4.70 5.07 14.22
N PHE A 37 4.60 4.16 13.29
CA PHE A 37 4.20 4.46 11.91
C PHE A 37 2.81 5.10 11.85
N THR A 38 1.87 4.64 12.67
CA THR A 38 0.54 5.24 12.76
C THR A 38 0.58 6.74 13.12
N LYS A 39 1.57 7.17 13.90
CA LYS A 39 1.75 8.57 14.28
C LYS A 39 2.39 9.41 13.16
N HIS A 40 3.15 8.80 12.27
CA HIS A 40 4.01 9.50 11.31
C HIS A 40 3.60 9.28 9.84
N ILE A 41 2.91 8.19 9.53
CA ILE A 41 2.32 7.97 8.21
C ILE A 41 0.96 8.67 8.16
N ASN A 42 1.02 9.97 7.91
CA ASN A 42 -0.18 10.77 7.71
C ASN A 42 -0.37 11.05 6.22
N GLY A 43 -1.60 10.89 5.74
CA GLY A 43 -2.03 11.46 4.47
C GLY A 43 -2.17 12.98 4.62
N THR A 44 -2.00 13.69 3.53
CA THR A 44 -2.42 15.08 3.45
C THR A 44 -3.87 15.07 3.01
N PRO A 45 -4.83 15.54 3.81
CA PRO A 45 -6.20 15.65 3.35
C PRO A 45 -6.24 16.64 2.17
N VAL A 46 -6.86 16.24 1.07
CA VAL A 46 -7.14 17.18 -0.01
C VAL A 46 -8.36 17.98 0.41
N THR A 47 -8.19 19.28 0.51
CA THR A 47 -9.18 20.22 1.03
C THR A 47 -10.39 20.47 0.11
N ALA A 48 -10.43 19.85 -1.07
CA ALA A 48 -11.41 20.17 -2.11
C ALA A 48 -12.80 19.52 -1.94
N TYR A 49 -12.94 18.47 -1.12
CA TYR A 49 -14.20 17.74 -0.97
C TYR A 49 -14.49 17.44 0.49
N THR A 50 -15.78 17.54 0.86
CA THR A 50 -16.23 16.96 2.11
C THR A 50 -16.19 15.43 2.01
N LEU A 51 -16.11 14.75 3.14
CA LEU A 51 -16.15 13.27 3.16
C LEU A 51 -17.39 12.74 2.43
N GLN A 52 -18.55 13.36 2.63
CA GLN A 52 -19.79 12.93 2.02
C GLN A 52 -19.77 13.10 0.50
N GLU A 53 -19.25 14.21 -0.01
CA GLU A 53 -19.12 14.46 -1.45
C GLU A 53 -18.15 13.46 -2.09
N SER A 54 -17.04 13.16 -1.42
CA SER A 54 -16.06 12.17 -1.89
C SER A 54 -16.65 10.76 -1.96
N LEU A 55 -17.41 10.37 -0.95
CA LEU A 55 -18.10 9.07 -0.93
C LEU A 55 -19.21 8.99 -1.98
N ALA A 56 -19.91 10.09 -2.27
CA ALA A 56 -20.95 10.14 -3.29
C ALA A 56 -20.43 9.94 -4.72
N LEU A 57 -19.14 10.12 -4.94
CA LEU A 57 -18.49 9.81 -6.22
C LEU A 57 -18.23 8.33 -6.43
N ILE A 58 -18.34 7.50 -5.40
CA ILE A 58 -18.10 6.05 -5.50
C ILE A 58 -19.45 5.35 -5.65
N ASP A 59 -19.61 4.61 -6.74
CA ASP A 59 -20.83 3.85 -7.03
C ASP A 59 -20.93 2.53 -6.22
N ALA A 60 -21.99 1.79 -6.45
CA ALA A 60 -22.27 0.53 -5.76
C ALA A 60 -21.21 -0.56 -6.03
N GLU A 61 -20.48 -0.46 -7.13
CA GLU A 61 -19.40 -1.39 -7.51
C GLU A 61 -18.04 -0.99 -6.94
N GLY A 62 -17.94 0.21 -6.36
CA GLY A 62 -16.69 0.76 -5.83
C GLY A 62 -15.91 1.64 -6.82
N ARG A 63 -16.51 2.03 -7.94
CA ARG A 63 -15.87 2.82 -8.99
C ARG A 63 -16.12 4.31 -8.77
N PHE A 64 -15.12 5.14 -9.04
CA PHE A 64 -15.33 6.59 -9.13
C PHE A 64 -16.10 6.93 -10.40
N THR A 65 -17.28 7.50 -10.24
CA THR A 65 -18.20 7.81 -11.34
C THR A 65 -17.62 8.79 -12.37
N ASP A 66 -16.77 9.70 -11.94
CA ASP A 66 -16.06 10.67 -12.79
C ASP A 66 -14.85 10.08 -13.51
N LYS A 67 -14.45 8.83 -13.19
CA LYS A 67 -13.37 8.10 -13.84
C LYS A 67 -13.84 7.03 -14.82
N ARG A 68 -15.14 6.79 -14.93
CA ARG A 68 -15.70 5.72 -15.77
C ARG A 68 -15.26 5.80 -17.24
N ALA A 69 -15.30 6.97 -17.84
CA ALA A 69 -14.92 7.12 -19.24
C ALA A 69 -13.44 6.75 -19.49
N GLU A 70 -12.57 7.11 -18.56
CA GLU A 70 -11.14 6.77 -18.62
C GLU A 70 -10.94 5.26 -18.43
N GLU A 71 -11.62 4.64 -17.48
CA GLU A 71 -11.58 3.19 -17.24
C GLU A 71 -12.09 2.39 -18.45
N GLU A 72 -13.20 2.80 -19.03
CA GLU A 72 -13.77 2.15 -20.22
C GLU A 72 -12.84 2.22 -21.43
N LEU A 73 -12.16 3.35 -21.61
CA LEU A 73 -11.15 3.49 -22.64
C LEU A 73 -9.98 2.53 -22.43
N ILE A 74 -9.53 2.39 -21.19
CA ILE A 74 -8.47 1.47 -20.78
C ILE A 74 -8.88 0.02 -21.07
N ILE A 75 -10.07 -0.39 -20.65
CA ILE A 75 -10.60 -1.74 -20.85
C ILE A 75 -10.73 -2.03 -22.34
N ARG A 76 -11.30 -1.11 -23.11
CA ARG A 76 -11.51 -1.26 -24.55
C ARG A 76 -10.21 -1.48 -25.32
N ASN A 77 -9.15 -0.82 -24.90
CA ASN A 77 -7.85 -0.91 -25.57
C ASN A 77 -6.99 -2.09 -25.07
N ASN A 78 -7.52 -2.90 -24.15
CA ASN A 78 -6.83 -4.07 -23.58
C ASN A 78 -5.41 -3.77 -23.09
N TYR A 79 -5.28 -2.78 -22.25
CA TYR A 79 -3.97 -2.33 -21.74
C TYR A 79 -3.23 -3.36 -20.89
N ALA A 80 -3.94 -4.35 -20.34
CA ALA A 80 -3.32 -5.44 -19.59
C ALA A 80 -2.34 -6.27 -20.46
N ALA A 81 -2.61 -6.36 -21.75
CA ALA A 81 -1.72 -6.99 -22.73
C ALA A 81 -0.71 -6.00 -23.33
N GLY A 82 -0.66 -4.78 -22.81
CA GLY A 82 -0.04 -3.65 -23.48
C GLY A 82 1.45 -3.74 -23.64
N THR A 83 1.86 -3.61 -24.88
CA THR A 83 3.22 -3.28 -25.30
C THR A 83 3.40 -1.77 -25.49
N ASN A 84 2.33 -0.99 -25.40
CA ASN A 84 2.35 0.45 -25.60
C ASN A 84 2.58 1.20 -24.27
N MET A 85 3.75 1.78 -24.12
CA MET A 85 4.16 2.49 -22.92
C MET A 85 3.18 3.61 -22.51
N ALA A 86 2.62 4.34 -23.48
CA ALA A 86 1.67 5.43 -23.18
C ALA A 86 0.40 4.90 -22.51
N HIS A 87 -0.09 3.76 -22.93
CA HIS A 87 -1.26 3.11 -22.34
C HIS A 87 -0.97 2.59 -20.93
N CYS A 88 0.20 1.98 -20.73
CA CYS A 88 0.63 1.52 -19.40
C CYS A 88 0.74 2.68 -18.41
N ILE A 89 1.25 3.82 -18.85
CA ILE A 89 1.32 5.04 -18.04
C ILE A 89 -0.08 5.55 -17.67
N GLN A 90 -1.04 5.50 -18.60
CA GLN A 90 -2.42 5.93 -18.32
C GLN A 90 -3.10 5.05 -17.26
N ILE A 91 -2.97 3.73 -17.36
CA ILE A 91 -3.48 2.80 -16.34
C ILE A 91 -2.84 3.10 -14.99
N ASN A 92 -1.53 3.22 -14.96
CA ASN A 92 -0.78 3.46 -13.74
C ASN A 92 -1.21 4.77 -13.07
N ASN A 93 -1.40 5.81 -13.86
CA ASN A 93 -1.89 7.09 -13.35
C ASN A 93 -3.30 6.98 -12.81
N LEU A 94 -4.20 6.31 -13.53
CA LEU A 94 -5.57 6.13 -13.10
C LEU A 94 -5.66 5.42 -11.73
N THR A 95 -5.01 4.26 -11.59
CA THR A 95 -5.08 3.51 -10.33
C THR A 95 -4.38 4.24 -9.18
N ARG A 96 -3.26 4.92 -9.45
CA ARG A 96 -2.62 5.79 -8.47
C ARG A 96 -3.56 6.89 -8.00
N ASP A 97 -4.15 7.65 -8.92
CA ASP A 97 -5.04 8.75 -8.60
C ASP A 97 -6.26 8.27 -7.80
N CYS A 98 -6.82 7.11 -8.15
CA CYS A 98 -7.92 6.50 -7.41
C CYS A 98 -7.49 6.08 -6.00
N PHE A 99 -6.32 5.45 -5.83
CA PHE A 99 -5.81 5.11 -4.51
C PHE A 99 -5.49 6.35 -3.66
N GLU A 100 -4.95 7.41 -4.24
CA GLU A 100 -4.72 8.68 -3.54
C GLU A 100 -6.03 9.32 -3.07
N ARG A 101 -7.11 9.24 -3.87
CA ARG A 101 -8.44 9.69 -3.46
C ARG A 101 -9.02 8.82 -2.34
N LEU A 102 -8.92 7.50 -2.43
CA LEU A 102 -9.33 6.58 -1.36
C LEU A 102 -8.55 6.83 -0.07
N GLN A 103 -7.25 7.14 -0.17
CA GLN A 103 -6.44 7.53 0.97
C GLN A 103 -7.00 8.77 1.68
N VAL A 104 -7.37 9.80 0.94
CA VAL A 104 -7.96 11.02 1.50
C VAL A 104 -9.27 10.74 2.24
N ILE A 105 -10.13 9.89 1.66
CA ILE A 105 -11.37 9.44 2.31
C ILE A 105 -11.03 8.67 3.60
N ALA A 106 -10.08 7.74 3.54
CA ALA A 106 -9.67 6.93 4.68
C ALA A 106 -9.11 7.79 5.84
N GLU A 107 -8.38 8.88 5.54
CA GLU A 107 -7.87 9.80 6.56
C GLU A 107 -8.98 10.42 7.43
N SER A 108 -10.19 10.54 6.92
CA SER A 108 -11.35 11.01 7.68
C SER A 108 -11.79 10.03 8.80
N TYR A 109 -11.32 8.80 8.73
CA TYR A 109 -11.57 7.75 9.72
C TYR A 109 -10.38 7.53 10.66
N ARG A 110 -9.26 8.22 10.46
CA ARG A 110 -8.06 8.05 11.26
C ARG A 110 -8.33 8.22 12.75
N GLY A 111 -7.86 7.24 13.53
CA GLY A 111 -7.99 7.22 14.98
C GLY A 111 -9.40 6.90 15.50
N LYS A 112 -10.38 6.73 14.64
CA LYS A 112 -11.71 6.25 15.07
C LYS A 112 -11.61 4.79 15.51
N LYS A 113 -12.32 4.48 16.59
CA LYS A 113 -12.39 3.13 17.17
C LYS A 113 -13.73 2.48 16.86
N ASN A 114 -13.73 1.16 16.79
CA ASN A 114 -14.91 0.36 16.57
C ASN A 114 -15.68 0.76 15.29
N LEU A 115 -14.93 1.06 14.22
CA LEU A 115 -15.55 1.34 12.93
C LEU A 115 -16.42 0.15 12.51
N ASP A 116 -17.71 0.43 12.29
CA ASP A 116 -18.63 -0.59 11.79
C ASP A 116 -18.36 -0.81 10.29
N PRO A 117 -17.94 -2.02 9.86
CA PRO A 117 -17.75 -2.31 8.44
C PRO A 117 -19.06 -2.23 7.64
N GLN A 118 -20.22 -2.26 8.30
CA GLN A 118 -21.55 -2.12 7.67
C GLN A 118 -22.01 -0.65 7.59
N ASP A 119 -21.31 0.30 8.23
CA ASP A 119 -21.60 1.72 8.01
C ASP A 119 -21.49 2.06 6.53
N ASN A 120 -22.47 2.77 5.99
CA ASN A 120 -22.53 3.05 4.55
C ASN A 120 -21.30 3.74 3.99
N GLY A 121 -20.71 4.67 4.74
CA GLY A 121 -19.48 5.36 4.31
C GLY A 121 -18.27 4.45 4.34
N VAL A 122 -18.15 3.62 5.38
CA VAL A 122 -17.08 2.63 5.51
C VAL A 122 -17.21 1.57 4.41
N GLN A 123 -18.40 1.01 4.20
CA GLN A 123 -18.67 0.05 3.12
C GLN A 123 -18.32 0.61 1.74
N THR A 124 -18.68 1.85 1.47
CA THR A 124 -18.38 2.52 0.20
C THR A 124 -16.86 2.64 0.00
N LEU A 125 -16.13 3.07 1.02
CA LEU A 125 -14.66 3.11 0.98
C LEU A 125 -14.06 1.72 0.75
N LEU A 126 -14.52 0.70 1.47
CA LEU A 126 -14.02 -0.68 1.35
C LEU A 126 -14.27 -1.25 -0.04
N ARG A 127 -15.44 -0.99 -0.64
CA ARG A 127 -15.71 -1.38 -2.05
C ARG A 127 -14.74 -0.70 -3.01
N GLY A 128 -14.46 0.59 -2.83
CA GLY A 128 -13.48 1.31 -3.64
C GLY A 128 -12.08 0.68 -3.55
N ILE A 129 -11.63 0.37 -2.34
CA ILE A 129 -10.34 -0.31 -2.11
C ILE A 129 -10.31 -1.67 -2.82
N ALA A 130 -11.37 -2.46 -2.67
CA ALA A 130 -11.46 -3.78 -3.29
C ALA A 130 -11.44 -3.70 -4.82
N PHE A 131 -12.21 -2.76 -5.41
CA PHE A 131 -12.30 -2.57 -6.85
C PHE A 131 -10.96 -2.16 -7.46
N TYR A 132 -10.36 -1.06 -6.98
CA TYR A 132 -9.10 -0.58 -7.55
C TYR A 132 -7.91 -1.45 -7.17
N GLY A 133 -7.94 -2.14 -6.04
CA GLY A 133 -6.95 -3.15 -5.69
C GLY A 133 -7.00 -4.35 -6.64
N LYS A 134 -8.19 -4.80 -7.04
CA LYS A 134 -8.33 -5.83 -8.06
C LYS A 134 -7.79 -5.36 -9.41
N MET A 135 -8.17 -4.17 -9.87
CA MET A 135 -7.68 -3.57 -11.11
C MET A 135 -6.15 -3.45 -11.11
N GLU A 136 -5.54 -3.04 -9.99
CA GLU A 136 -4.09 -2.93 -9.85
C GLU A 136 -3.39 -4.29 -9.99
N ASN A 137 -3.94 -5.34 -9.37
CA ASN A 137 -3.33 -6.67 -9.34
C ASN A 137 -3.52 -7.48 -10.63
N GLU A 138 -4.58 -7.21 -11.38
CA GLU A 138 -4.85 -7.90 -12.66
C GLU A 138 -3.99 -7.37 -13.82
N ARG A 139 -3.23 -6.30 -13.59
CA ARG A 139 -2.35 -5.76 -14.61
C ARG A 139 -1.13 -6.62 -14.84
N ASN A 140 -0.65 -6.61 -16.09
CA ASN A 140 0.63 -7.23 -16.42
C ASN A 140 1.77 -6.49 -15.69
N ASN A 141 2.46 -7.21 -14.81
CA ASN A 141 3.56 -6.70 -13.99
C ASN A 141 4.75 -6.23 -14.83
N ASP A 142 4.93 -6.78 -16.03
CA ASP A 142 6.06 -6.49 -16.91
C ASP A 142 5.78 -5.35 -17.88
N ALA A 143 4.60 -4.75 -17.82
CA ALA A 143 4.24 -3.67 -18.71
C ALA A 143 5.17 -2.46 -18.54
N PRO A 144 5.71 -1.89 -19.63
CA PRO A 144 6.56 -0.72 -19.57
C PRO A 144 5.86 0.47 -18.89
N GLY A 145 6.61 1.28 -18.15
CA GLY A 145 6.09 2.48 -17.49
C GLY A 145 5.36 2.24 -16.17
N ARG A 146 5.25 1.00 -15.72
CA ARG A 146 4.62 0.63 -14.46
C ARG A 146 5.38 1.09 -13.21
N PHE A 147 6.67 1.23 -13.35
CA PHE A 147 7.62 1.38 -12.26
C PHE A 147 7.22 2.41 -11.20
N HIS A 148 6.96 3.66 -11.58
CA HIS A 148 6.78 4.73 -10.60
C HIS A 148 5.45 4.66 -9.85
N ALA A 149 4.35 4.48 -10.54
CA ALA A 149 3.04 4.44 -9.91
C ALA A 149 2.84 3.14 -9.13
N SER A 150 3.08 1.98 -9.75
CA SER A 150 2.75 0.68 -9.16
C SER A 150 3.76 0.17 -8.15
N CYS A 151 5.02 0.61 -8.20
CA CYS A 151 6.04 0.19 -7.23
C CYS A 151 6.22 1.17 -6.07
N PHE A 152 5.78 2.43 -6.22
CA PHE A 152 5.97 3.45 -5.18
C PHE A 152 4.68 4.13 -4.77
N ALA A 153 4.01 4.82 -5.68
CA ALA A 153 2.93 5.72 -5.32
C ALA A 153 1.68 4.97 -4.84
N THR A 154 1.22 3.99 -5.63
CA THR A 154 0.04 3.19 -5.28
C THR A 154 0.26 2.33 -4.03
N PRO A 155 1.39 1.60 -3.86
CA PRO A 155 1.69 0.91 -2.60
C PRO A 155 1.70 1.81 -1.38
N ARG A 156 2.28 3.00 -1.49
CA ARG A 156 2.30 3.97 -0.39
C ARG A 156 0.91 4.49 -0.04
N ALA A 157 0.05 4.70 -1.03
CA ALA A 157 -1.34 5.07 -0.78
C ALA A 157 -2.08 3.92 -0.06
N ALA A 158 -1.89 2.66 -0.48
CA ALA A 158 -2.47 1.49 0.18
C ALA A 158 -2.01 1.37 1.64
N VAL A 159 -0.72 1.54 1.92
CA VAL A 159 -0.18 1.56 3.29
C VAL A 159 -0.82 2.66 4.13
N LYS A 160 -0.97 3.86 3.59
CA LYS A 160 -1.60 4.98 4.32
C LYS A 160 -3.07 4.74 4.61
N ILE A 161 -3.82 4.15 3.66
CA ILE A 161 -5.20 3.71 3.86
C ILE A 161 -5.26 2.70 5.02
N TYR A 162 -4.39 1.69 5.00
CA TYR A 162 -4.31 0.69 6.06
C TYR A 162 -4.13 1.34 7.44
N PHE A 163 -3.14 2.23 7.59
CA PHE A 163 -2.87 2.91 8.86
C PHE A 163 -3.95 3.95 9.24
N ALA A 164 -4.68 4.50 8.28
CA ALA A 164 -5.83 5.34 8.57
C ALA A 164 -7.01 4.53 9.16
N LEU A 165 -7.16 3.29 8.73
CA LEU A 165 -8.19 2.35 9.17
C LEU A 165 -7.67 1.30 10.17
N LEU A 166 -6.56 1.54 10.86
CA LEU A 166 -5.82 0.54 11.63
C LEU A 166 -6.70 -0.26 12.60
N ASP A 167 -7.59 0.40 13.32
CA ASP A 167 -8.50 -0.29 14.26
C ASP A 167 -9.37 -1.35 13.55
N LEU A 168 -9.89 -1.03 12.38
CA LEU A 168 -10.66 -1.98 11.57
C LEU A 168 -9.76 -3.09 11.02
N MET A 169 -8.57 -2.75 10.55
CA MET A 169 -7.61 -3.72 10.01
C MET A 169 -7.15 -4.71 11.08
N ASP A 170 -6.82 -4.23 12.28
CA ASP A 170 -6.45 -5.08 13.41
C ASP A 170 -7.59 -6.05 13.80
N ARG A 171 -8.83 -5.60 13.77
CA ARG A 171 -10.02 -6.42 14.06
C ARG A 171 -10.31 -7.46 12.98
N ILE A 172 -9.96 -7.17 11.73
CA ILE A 172 -9.98 -8.15 10.64
C ILE A 172 -8.89 -9.21 10.87
N GLU A 173 -7.67 -8.81 11.18
CA GLU A 173 -6.53 -9.71 11.40
C GLU A 173 -6.74 -10.64 12.62
N THR A 174 -7.41 -10.16 13.65
CA THR A 174 -7.77 -10.96 14.82
C THR A 174 -9.02 -11.84 14.60
N GLY A 175 -9.70 -11.74 13.46
CA GLY A 175 -10.90 -12.49 13.14
C GLY A 175 -12.17 -12.01 13.83
N GLU A 176 -12.14 -10.84 14.48
CA GLU A 176 -13.32 -10.20 15.07
C GLU A 176 -14.28 -9.72 13.98
N VAL A 177 -13.75 -9.09 12.92
CA VAL A 177 -14.52 -8.66 11.75
C VAL A 177 -14.43 -9.72 10.66
N LYS A 178 -15.62 -10.19 10.19
CA LYS A 178 -15.77 -11.23 9.16
C LYS A 178 -16.56 -10.76 7.94
N ASP A 179 -16.75 -9.45 7.81
CA ASP A 179 -17.41 -8.88 6.63
C ASP A 179 -16.60 -9.17 5.37
N SER A 180 -17.25 -9.70 4.33
CA SER A 180 -16.56 -10.14 3.11
C SER A 180 -15.91 -9.00 2.34
N THR A 181 -16.54 -7.82 2.34
CA THR A 181 -15.99 -6.63 1.67
C THR A 181 -14.77 -6.11 2.42
N ALA A 182 -14.84 -6.10 3.76
CA ALA A 182 -13.72 -5.70 4.61
C ALA A 182 -12.52 -6.65 4.47
N LEU A 183 -12.77 -7.96 4.47
CA LEU A 183 -11.74 -8.97 4.25
C LEU A 183 -11.07 -8.82 2.87
N LEU A 184 -11.88 -8.60 1.82
CA LEU A 184 -11.36 -8.39 0.47
C LEU A 184 -10.54 -7.09 0.38
N ALA A 185 -11.03 -6.00 0.96
CA ALA A 185 -10.32 -4.73 0.98
C ALA A 185 -8.98 -4.86 1.72
N HIS A 186 -8.95 -5.52 2.89
CA HIS A 186 -7.72 -5.80 3.62
C HIS A 186 -6.72 -6.59 2.77
N GLN A 187 -7.17 -7.69 2.15
CA GLN A 187 -6.32 -8.48 1.25
C GLN A 187 -5.75 -7.61 0.12
N LYS A 188 -6.58 -6.76 -0.50
CA LYS A 188 -6.13 -5.90 -1.60
C LYS A 188 -5.13 -4.83 -1.15
N LEU A 189 -5.26 -4.29 0.05
CA LEU A 189 -4.24 -3.40 0.61
C LEU A 189 -2.89 -4.11 0.77
N PHE A 190 -2.90 -5.37 1.21
CA PHE A 190 -1.68 -6.18 1.31
C PHE A 190 -1.09 -6.48 -0.06
N ASP A 191 -1.90 -6.96 -1.01
CA ASP A 191 -1.47 -7.28 -2.36
C ASP A 191 -0.83 -6.05 -3.05
N VAL A 192 -1.49 -4.89 -2.93
CA VAL A 192 -1.00 -3.63 -3.51
C VAL A 192 0.25 -3.12 -2.79
N GLY A 193 0.26 -3.16 -1.47
CA GLY A 193 1.44 -2.78 -0.68
C GLY A 193 2.67 -3.63 -1.00
N PHE A 194 2.46 -4.93 -1.20
CA PHE A 194 3.52 -5.86 -1.58
C PHE A 194 4.14 -5.56 -2.94
N GLN A 195 3.45 -4.86 -3.83
CA GLN A 195 4.00 -4.50 -5.14
C GLN A 195 5.27 -3.65 -5.05
N SER A 196 5.49 -2.93 -3.95
CA SER A 196 6.77 -2.25 -3.71
C SER A 196 7.97 -3.21 -3.66
N TRP A 197 7.73 -4.49 -3.33
CA TRP A 197 8.72 -5.56 -3.32
C TRP A 197 8.84 -6.29 -4.66
N THR A 198 7.88 -6.11 -5.56
CA THR A 198 7.80 -6.79 -6.85
C THR A 198 8.38 -5.98 -8.00
N GLN A 199 9.34 -5.13 -7.74
CA GLN A 199 10.02 -4.42 -8.80
C GLN A 199 10.68 -5.37 -9.78
N PRO A 200 10.61 -5.12 -11.10
CA PRO A 200 11.15 -6.01 -12.13
C PRO A 200 12.61 -6.40 -11.94
N TYR A 201 13.35 -5.62 -11.16
CA TYR A 201 14.77 -5.84 -10.91
C TYR A 201 15.08 -6.48 -9.56
N ARG A 202 14.08 -6.70 -8.69
CA ARG A 202 14.32 -7.17 -7.31
C ARG A 202 13.89 -8.59 -7.03
N HIS A 203 12.92 -9.10 -7.77
CA HIS A 203 12.49 -10.48 -7.63
C HIS A 203 12.43 -11.18 -8.98
N ASP A 204 12.46 -12.47 -8.95
CA ASP A 204 12.15 -13.34 -10.06
C ASP A 204 10.63 -13.44 -10.19
N GLU A 205 10.09 -13.38 -11.39
CA GLU A 205 8.65 -13.47 -11.64
C GLU A 205 8.02 -14.75 -11.07
N THR A 206 8.82 -15.79 -10.94
CA THR A 206 8.43 -17.09 -10.39
C THR A 206 8.45 -17.13 -8.88
N ASP A 207 9.14 -16.19 -8.23
CA ASP A 207 9.35 -16.17 -6.79
C ASP A 207 8.65 -14.96 -6.15
N LYS A 208 7.43 -15.19 -5.66
CA LYS A 208 6.67 -14.19 -4.91
C LYS A 208 7.16 -14.02 -3.47
N ASN A 209 8.30 -14.58 -3.12
CA ASN A 209 8.86 -14.51 -1.79
C ASN A 209 9.59 -13.19 -1.53
N VAL A 210 9.98 -13.00 -0.29
CA VAL A 210 10.81 -11.87 0.14
C VAL A 210 12.14 -11.92 -0.60
N VAL A 211 12.52 -10.80 -1.19
CA VAL A 211 13.78 -10.65 -1.91
C VAL A 211 14.96 -10.83 -0.96
N SER A 212 15.97 -11.59 -1.34
CA SER A 212 17.19 -11.71 -0.55
C SER A 212 17.96 -10.40 -0.47
N VAL A 213 18.75 -10.22 0.59
CA VAL A 213 19.64 -9.06 0.77
C VAL A 213 20.53 -8.84 -0.44
N GLU A 214 21.11 -9.90 -0.99
CA GLU A 214 21.99 -9.82 -2.16
C GLU A 214 21.26 -9.29 -3.38
N ARG A 215 20.05 -9.78 -3.66
CA ARG A 215 19.23 -9.29 -4.77
C ARG A 215 18.81 -7.85 -4.55
N PHE A 216 18.40 -7.49 -3.34
CA PHE A 216 18.01 -6.14 -3.00
C PHE A 216 19.16 -5.16 -3.25
N ARG A 217 20.38 -5.50 -2.87
CA ARG A 217 21.58 -4.67 -3.09
C ARG A 217 21.97 -4.55 -4.55
N LYS A 218 21.81 -5.57 -5.35
CA LYS A 218 22.18 -5.55 -6.78
C LYS A 218 21.36 -4.57 -7.62
N HIS A 219 20.17 -4.23 -7.18
CA HIS A 219 19.24 -3.43 -7.96
C HIS A 219 19.11 -1.98 -7.50
N VAL A 220 20.16 -1.50 -6.90
CA VAL A 220 20.32 -0.13 -6.47
C VAL A 220 21.04 0.66 -7.56
N TRP A 221 20.34 1.51 -8.28
CA TRP A 221 20.91 2.16 -9.48
C TRP A 221 21.39 3.59 -9.26
N TRP A 222 20.92 4.32 -8.23
CA TRP A 222 21.34 5.67 -7.89
C TRP A 222 20.94 6.05 -6.46
N VAL A 223 21.64 6.99 -5.86
CA VAL A 223 21.40 7.36 -4.46
C VAL A 223 19.97 7.88 -4.22
N GLY A 224 19.42 8.68 -5.14
CA GLY A 224 18.03 9.15 -5.05
C GLY A 224 17.00 8.02 -5.25
N GLY A 225 17.29 7.06 -6.14
CA GLY A 225 16.47 5.88 -6.35
C GLY A 225 16.41 4.99 -5.12
N ASN A 226 17.54 4.82 -4.44
CA ASN A 226 17.61 4.03 -3.20
C ASN A 226 16.71 4.59 -2.11
N ALA A 227 16.72 5.88 -1.89
CA ALA A 227 15.90 6.52 -0.88
C ALA A 227 14.40 6.44 -1.21
N LEU A 228 14.04 6.52 -2.49
CA LEU A 228 12.66 6.33 -2.95
C LEU A 228 12.22 4.88 -2.85
N ASP A 229 13.11 3.94 -3.12
CA ASP A 229 12.86 2.51 -3.09
C ASP A 229 12.73 1.95 -1.68
N TYR A 230 13.58 2.38 -0.77
CA TYR A 230 13.63 1.86 0.59
C TYR A 230 12.35 2.15 1.38
N ARG A 231 11.81 3.36 1.23
CA ARG A 231 10.68 3.81 2.01
C ARG A 231 9.38 3.02 1.74
N PRO A 232 8.93 2.83 0.49
CA PRO A 232 7.74 2.03 0.22
C PRO A 232 7.86 0.59 0.70
N VAL A 233 9.01 -0.04 0.53
CA VAL A 233 9.23 -1.42 0.97
C VAL A 233 9.22 -1.54 2.49
N LEU A 234 9.80 -0.59 3.21
CA LEU A 234 9.74 -0.55 4.67
C LEU A 234 8.31 -0.32 5.16
N GLU A 235 7.61 0.65 4.57
CA GLU A 235 6.22 0.94 4.91
C GLU A 235 5.33 -0.31 4.70
N ALA A 236 5.52 -1.04 3.61
CA ALA A 236 4.82 -2.30 3.35
C ALA A 236 5.21 -3.42 4.32
N ALA A 237 6.49 -3.59 4.63
CA ALA A 237 6.95 -4.60 5.58
C ALA A 237 6.35 -4.39 6.97
N VAL A 238 6.26 -3.14 7.43
CA VAL A 238 5.65 -2.79 8.73
C VAL A 238 4.12 -3.00 8.69
N MET A 239 3.45 -2.62 7.61
CA MET A 239 2.02 -2.88 7.41
C MET A 239 1.70 -4.37 7.51
N MET A 240 2.47 -5.19 6.81
CA MET A 240 2.27 -6.64 6.75
C MET A 240 2.81 -7.39 7.99
N SER A 241 3.43 -6.69 8.93
CA SER A 241 4.10 -7.28 10.09
C SER A 241 5.07 -8.40 9.71
N SER A 242 5.75 -8.24 8.58
CA SER A 242 6.62 -9.27 8.02
C SER A 242 8.03 -9.21 8.60
N VAL A 243 8.32 -10.10 9.54
CA VAL A 243 9.67 -10.27 10.10
C VAL A 243 10.71 -10.51 9.00
N PRO A 244 10.51 -11.43 8.03
CA PRO A 244 11.50 -11.67 6.98
C PRO A 244 11.80 -10.43 6.13
N MET A 245 10.79 -9.63 5.81
CA MET A 245 10.99 -8.39 5.04
C MET A 245 11.79 -7.36 5.84
N ILE A 246 11.53 -7.25 7.14
CA ILE A 246 12.25 -6.33 8.03
C ILE A 246 13.70 -6.78 8.19
N ASP A 247 13.95 -8.07 8.37
CA ASP A 247 15.30 -8.63 8.47
C ASP A 247 16.11 -8.31 7.19
N VAL A 248 15.56 -8.49 6.00
CA VAL A 248 16.22 -8.09 4.74
C VAL A 248 16.57 -6.60 4.73
N LEU A 249 15.64 -5.74 5.17
CA LEU A 249 15.86 -4.29 5.18
C LEU A 249 16.89 -3.86 6.24
N ALA A 250 17.03 -4.61 7.32
CA ALA A 250 18.01 -4.34 8.36
C ALA A 250 19.45 -4.62 7.90
N GLU A 251 19.63 -5.52 6.92
CA GLU A 251 20.93 -5.90 6.40
C GLU A 251 21.36 -5.11 5.15
N VAL A 252 20.45 -4.38 4.50
CA VAL A 252 20.72 -3.57 3.31
C VAL A 252 21.30 -2.21 3.67
#